data_44df05f91568f09edc3d0b217ca3517b
#
_entry.id   44df05f91568f09edc3d0b217ca3517b
#
_cell.length_a   1.000
_cell.length_b   1.000
_cell.length_c   1.000
_cell.angle_alpha   90.00
_cell.angle_beta   90.00
_cell.angle_gamma   90.00
#
_symmetry.space_group_name_H-M   'P 1'
#
loop_
_entity.id
_entity.type
_entity.pdbx_description
1 polymer ?
#
loop_
_entity_poly.entity_id
_entity_poly.type
_entity_poly.pdbx_seq_one_letter_code
_entity_poly.pdbx_strand_id
1 'polypeptide(L)'
;MLETFKSTVDYLSAPTISFSILTIVTPILFPPTDWFDKINRKLGFYLLWTKTGLVAAMAAITFFFIVGYMDKNFNVILTKADNFPIVLMVYSIFYFTWLAMHKAYVNDSRIEQGLKPSEYNDPDDKVLVWPDLVYIEFIALILFTVFLVVWSILVAAPLEEPANPAATPNPSKAPWYFLGLQEMLVYYDPWIAGIVLPIFCVVGLMAIPYMDINKKGDGYYSFKERRIAIFIFMYGWIVLWLFLIVLGTFFRGPNWNF
;
A
#
# COMPACT_ATOMS: atom_id res chain seq x y z
N MET A 1 25.97 -5.76 -14.27
CA MET A 1 24.94 -6.11 -13.26
C MET A 1 24.05 -4.94 -12.90
N LEU A 2 24.57 -3.80 -12.43
CA LEU A 2 23.77 -2.62 -12.10
C LEU A 2 23.00 -2.09 -13.32
N GLU A 3 23.65 -1.92 -14.45
CA GLU A 3 23.03 -1.47 -15.71
C GLU A 3 21.92 -2.41 -16.21
N THR A 4 22.13 -3.72 -16.08
CA THR A 4 21.12 -4.73 -16.44
C THR A 4 19.91 -4.63 -15.50
N PHE A 5 20.16 -4.42 -14.21
CA PHE A 5 19.11 -4.23 -13.21
C PHE A 5 18.29 -2.96 -13.53
N LYS A 6 18.96 -1.84 -13.79
CA LYS A 6 18.30 -0.58 -14.17
C LYS A 6 17.43 -0.72 -15.41
N SER A 7 18.00 -1.29 -16.48
CA SER A 7 17.26 -1.55 -17.72
C SER A 7 16.04 -2.44 -17.52
N THR A 8 16.13 -3.42 -16.62
CA THR A 8 14.97 -4.28 -16.27
C THR A 8 13.91 -3.49 -15.52
N VAL A 9 14.30 -2.67 -14.55
CA VAL A 9 13.37 -1.83 -13.80
C VAL A 9 12.71 -0.81 -14.71
N ASP A 10 13.46 -0.14 -15.59
CA ASP A 10 12.92 0.79 -16.59
C ASP A 10 11.86 0.13 -17.48
N TYR A 11 12.18 -1.05 -17.99
CA TYR A 11 11.25 -1.80 -18.83
C TYR A 11 9.97 -2.18 -18.08
N LEU A 12 10.07 -2.69 -16.86
CA LEU A 12 8.93 -3.10 -16.06
C LEU A 12 8.10 -1.92 -15.54
N SER A 13 8.72 -0.77 -15.32
CA SER A 13 8.03 0.44 -14.86
C SER A 13 7.39 1.26 -15.99
N ALA A 14 7.66 0.90 -17.26
CA ALA A 14 6.97 1.53 -18.39
C ALA A 14 5.44 1.44 -18.22
N PRO A 15 4.67 2.54 -18.44
CA PRO A 15 3.25 2.61 -18.10
C PRO A 15 2.41 1.47 -18.66
N THR A 16 2.60 1.17 -19.94
CA THR A 16 1.86 0.10 -20.62
C THR A 16 2.14 -1.28 -20.05
N ILE A 17 3.37 -1.53 -19.61
CA ILE A 17 3.79 -2.83 -19.06
C ILE A 17 3.39 -2.95 -17.61
N SER A 18 3.76 -1.98 -16.77
CA SER A 18 3.49 -2.02 -15.32
C SER A 18 2.00 -2.10 -15.03
N PHE A 19 1.20 -1.27 -15.67
CA PHE A 19 -0.24 -1.26 -15.45
C PHE A 19 -0.93 -2.52 -16.00
N SER A 20 -0.49 -3.02 -17.15
CA SER A 20 -1.01 -4.28 -17.71
C SER A 20 -0.70 -5.47 -16.80
N ILE A 21 0.53 -5.56 -16.29
CA ILE A 21 0.92 -6.61 -15.33
C ILE A 21 0.04 -6.51 -14.08
N LEU A 22 -0.12 -5.33 -13.51
CA LEU A 22 -0.91 -5.13 -12.30
C LEU A 22 -2.38 -5.46 -12.51
N THR A 23 -2.96 -5.08 -13.66
CA THR A 23 -4.36 -5.36 -13.99
C THR A 23 -4.63 -6.85 -14.20
N ILE A 24 -3.68 -7.57 -14.79
CA ILE A 24 -3.80 -9.02 -15.04
C ILE A 24 -3.42 -9.83 -13.79
N VAL A 25 -2.29 -9.48 -13.15
CA VAL A 25 -1.76 -10.27 -12.04
C VAL A 25 -2.63 -10.16 -10.78
N THR A 26 -3.15 -8.97 -10.48
CA THR A 26 -3.98 -8.80 -9.29
C THR A 26 -5.24 -9.70 -9.29
N PRO A 27 -6.05 -9.78 -10.36
CA PRO A 27 -7.17 -10.72 -10.42
C PRO A 27 -6.77 -12.20 -10.35
N ILE A 28 -5.56 -12.54 -10.78
CA ILE A 28 -5.03 -13.91 -10.66
C ILE A 28 -4.62 -14.22 -9.22
N LEU A 29 -3.95 -13.26 -8.56
CA LEU A 29 -3.50 -13.41 -7.18
C LEU A 29 -4.65 -13.39 -6.17
N PHE A 30 -5.66 -12.56 -6.40
CA PHE A 30 -6.77 -12.32 -5.46
C PHE A 30 -8.13 -12.37 -6.15
N PRO A 31 -8.48 -13.45 -6.87
CA PRO A 31 -9.79 -13.53 -7.51
C PRO A 31 -10.88 -13.71 -6.45
N PRO A 32 -12.04 -13.09 -6.61
CA PRO A 32 -13.20 -13.31 -5.74
C PRO A 32 -13.93 -14.64 -6.05
N THR A 33 -13.21 -15.67 -6.48
CA THR A 33 -13.74 -16.94 -6.95
C THR A 33 -13.18 -18.14 -6.18
N ASP A 34 -13.82 -19.30 -6.26
CA ASP A 34 -13.44 -20.49 -5.50
C ASP A 34 -12.17 -21.18 -6.00
N TRP A 35 -11.71 -20.88 -7.21
CA TRP A 35 -10.47 -21.43 -7.73
C TRP A 35 -9.20 -20.75 -7.19
N PHE A 36 -9.34 -19.65 -6.47
CA PHE A 36 -8.22 -18.94 -5.82
C PHE A 36 -7.34 -19.87 -4.98
N ASP A 37 -7.95 -20.69 -4.12
CA ASP A 37 -7.17 -21.61 -3.27
C ASP A 37 -6.34 -22.60 -4.10
N LYS A 38 -6.86 -23.08 -5.22
CA LYS A 38 -6.15 -24.01 -6.10
C LYS A 38 -4.92 -23.34 -6.72
N ILE A 39 -5.07 -22.10 -7.19
CA ILE A 39 -3.98 -21.32 -7.77
C ILE A 39 -2.96 -20.94 -6.69
N ASN A 40 -3.43 -20.44 -5.55
CA ASN A 40 -2.59 -20.06 -4.43
C ASN A 40 -1.69 -21.22 -3.96
N ARG A 41 -2.26 -22.42 -3.80
CA ARG A 41 -1.50 -23.63 -3.44
C ARG A 41 -0.59 -24.09 -4.57
N LYS A 42 -1.04 -24.08 -5.83
CA LYS A 42 -0.26 -24.52 -6.99
C LYS A 42 0.94 -23.62 -7.28
N LEU A 43 0.80 -22.32 -7.15
CA LEU A 43 1.86 -21.33 -7.40
C LEU A 43 2.67 -20.97 -6.14
N GLY A 44 2.28 -21.46 -4.97
CA GLY A 44 3.00 -21.21 -3.73
C GLY A 44 2.86 -19.80 -3.17
N PHE A 45 1.90 -19.00 -3.61
CA PHE A 45 1.70 -17.62 -3.11
C PHE A 45 1.41 -17.56 -1.62
N TYR A 46 0.82 -18.62 -1.05
CA TYR A 46 0.61 -18.71 0.40
C TYR A 46 1.90 -18.60 1.22
N LEU A 47 3.05 -18.94 0.61
CA LEU A 47 4.36 -18.82 1.27
C LEU A 47 4.69 -17.36 1.61
N LEU A 48 4.18 -16.40 0.82
CA LEU A 48 4.36 -14.97 1.11
C LEU A 48 3.76 -14.58 2.45
N TRP A 49 2.66 -15.24 2.86
CA TRP A 49 1.95 -14.96 4.11
C TRP A 49 2.51 -15.71 5.31
N THR A 50 3.61 -16.44 5.14
CA THR A 50 4.36 -17.05 6.23
C THR A 50 5.37 -16.06 6.83
N LYS A 51 5.89 -16.36 8.03
CA LYS A 51 6.96 -15.54 8.64
C LYS A 51 8.22 -15.50 7.79
N THR A 52 8.57 -16.61 7.15
CA THR A 52 9.70 -16.68 6.20
C THR A 52 9.44 -15.81 4.98
N GLY A 53 8.21 -15.81 4.46
CA GLY A 53 7.80 -14.95 3.35
C GLY A 53 7.93 -13.46 3.70
N LEU A 54 7.54 -13.07 4.92
CA LEU A 54 7.76 -11.70 5.40
C LEU A 54 9.24 -11.30 5.33
N VAL A 55 10.11 -12.13 5.93
CA VAL A 55 11.55 -11.83 5.96
C VAL A 55 12.12 -11.73 4.54
N ALA A 56 11.76 -12.66 3.67
CA ALA A 56 12.20 -12.64 2.26
C ALA A 56 11.73 -11.39 1.52
N ALA A 57 10.46 -11.01 1.67
CA ALA A 57 9.91 -9.83 1.00
C ALA A 57 10.49 -8.52 1.56
N MET A 58 10.63 -8.41 2.89
CA MET A 58 11.29 -7.24 3.51
C MET A 58 12.74 -7.13 3.07
N ALA A 59 13.47 -8.24 2.97
CA ALA A 59 14.84 -8.27 2.45
C ALA A 59 14.88 -7.83 0.97
N ALA A 60 13.93 -8.24 0.15
CA ALA A 60 13.83 -7.83 -1.26
C ALA A 60 13.56 -6.31 -1.40
N ILE A 61 12.64 -5.76 -0.62
CA ILE A 61 12.37 -4.31 -0.57
C ILE A 61 13.62 -3.55 -0.14
N THR A 62 14.28 -4.00 0.93
CA THR A 62 15.52 -3.38 1.43
C THR A 62 16.64 -3.46 0.40
N PHE A 63 16.80 -4.62 -0.26
CA PHE A 63 17.77 -4.79 -1.34
C PHE A 63 17.53 -3.81 -2.48
N PHE A 64 16.28 -3.66 -2.90
CA PHE A 64 15.91 -2.68 -3.93
C PHE A 64 16.34 -1.26 -3.56
N PHE A 65 16.03 -0.81 -2.36
CA PHE A 65 16.41 0.55 -1.90
C PHE A 65 17.94 0.69 -1.72
N ILE A 66 18.66 -0.35 -1.28
CA ILE A 66 20.13 -0.31 -1.18
C ILE A 66 20.75 -0.18 -2.58
N VAL A 67 20.28 -0.96 -3.56
CA VAL A 67 20.77 -0.87 -4.94
C VAL A 67 20.44 0.49 -5.54
N GLY A 68 19.23 1.00 -5.31
CA GLY A 68 18.83 2.35 -5.72
C GLY A 68 19.70 3.44 -5.08
N TYR A 69 20.03 3.32 -3.80
CA TYR A 69 20.91 4.28 -3.10
C TYR A 69 22.32 4.34 -3.72
N MET A 70 22.80 3.26 -4.34
CA MET A 70 24.10 3.23 -5.03
C MET A 70 24.08 3.95 -6.38
N ASP A 71 22.91 4.23 -6.94
CA ASP A 71 22.76 5.00 -8.16
C ASP A 71 22.69 6.51 -7.85
N LYS A 72 23.47 7.33 -8.57
CA LYS A 72 23.60 8.76 -8.29
C LYS A 72 22.28 9.52 -8.43
N ASN A 73 21.47 9.17 -9.44
CA ASN A 73 20.22 9.87 -9.72
C ASN A 73 19.12 9.43 -8.77
N PHE A 74 19.00 8.12 -8.55
CA PHE A 74 18.01 7.56 -7.63
C PHE A 74 18.30 7.96 -6.18
N ASN A 75 19.57 8.06 -5.79
CA ASN A 75 19.98 8.52 -4.46
C ASN A 75 19.43 9.93 -4.16
N VAL A 76 19.53 10.86 -5.13
CA VAL A 76 19.00 12.22 -4.96
C VAL A 76 17.48 12.21 -4.71
N ILE A 77 16.76 11.33 -5.38
CA ILE A 77 15.30 11.18 -5.18
C ILE A 77 15.04 10.52 -3.81
N LEU A 78 15.75 9.44 -3.50
CA LEU A 78 15.53 8.64 -2.30
C LEU A 78 15.82 9.44 -1.01
N THR A 79 16.87 10.27 -1.02
CA THR A 79 17.31 11.05 0.15
C THR A 79 16.60 12.39 0.30
N LYS A 80 15.75 12.76 -0.64
CA LYS A 80 14.95 13.97 -0.54
C LYS A 80 14.00 13.90 0.66
N ALA A 81 13.95 14.95 1.47
CA ALA A 81 13.23 14.95 2.75
C ALA A 81 11.73 14.63 2.62
N ASP A 82 11.10 15.07 1.53
CA ASP A 82 9.69 14.80 1.23
C ASP A 82 9.41 13.36 0.77
N ASN A 83 10.42 12.61 0.34
CA ASN A 83 10.30 11.21 -0.08
C ASN A 83 10.56 10.21 1.06
N PHE A 84 11.17 10.64 2.17
CA PHE A 84 11.40 9.77 3.32
C PHE A 84 10.10 9.16 3.91
N PRO A 85 8.99 9.91 4.07
CA PRO A 85 7.73 9.33 4.49
C PRO A 85 7.21 8.24 3.55
N ILE A 86 7.50 8.32 2.25
CA ILE A 86 7.07 7.31 1.27
C ILE A 86 7.81 5.99 1.49
N VAL A 87 9.11 6.06 1.73
CA VAL A 87 9.91 4.85 2.04
C VAL A 87 9.38 4.18 3.30
N LEU A 88 9.16 4.96 4.36
CA LEU A 88 8.58 4.45 5.62
C LEU A 88 7.18 3.85 5.39
N MET A 89 6.36 4.50 4.58
CA MET A 89 5.03 4.03 4.21
C MET A 89 5.09 2.68 3.49
N VAL A 90 6.01 2.48 2.55
CA VAL A 90 6.17 1.21 1.83
C VAL A 90 6.41 0.06 2.81
N TYR A 91 7.35 0.22 3.75
CA TYR A 91 7.63 -0.78 4.78
C TYR A 91 6.45 -1.03 5.70
N SER A 92 5.83 0.05 6.19
CA SER A 92 4.71 -0.05 7.14
C SER A 92 3.49 -0.71 6.51
N ILE A 93 3.07 -0.28 5.32
CA ILE A 93 1.90 -0.84 4.65
C ILE A 93 2.17 -2.29 4.26
N PHE A 94 3.36 -2.62 3.77
CA PHE A 94 3.70 -4.00 3.47
C PHE A 94 3.60 -4.89 4.73
N TYR A 95 4.18 -4.45 5.85
CA TYR A 95 4.13 -5.19 7.11
C TYR A 95 2.69 -5.41 7.60
N PHE A 96 1.87 -4.36 7.66
CA PHE A 96 0.50 -4.48 8.15
C PHE A 96 -0.41 -5.26 7.20
N THR A 97 -0.18 -5.15 5.89
CA THR A 97 -0.87 -6.00 4.90
C THR A 97 -0.48 -7.45 5.09
N TRP A 98 0.82 -7.72 5.24
CA TRP A 98 1.29 -9.08 5.55
C TRP A 98 0.67 -9.61 6.84
N LEU A 99 0.62 -8.80 7.91
CA LEU A 99 0.04 -9.20 9.19
C LEU A 99 -1.43 -9.63 9.04
N ALA A 100 -2.23 -8.85 8.32
CA ALA A 100 -3.62 -9.18 8.05
C ALA A 100 -3.75 -10.47 7.22
N MET A 101 -2.95 -10.62 6.17
CA MET A 101 -2.95 -11.81 5.32
C MET A 101 -2.39 -13.05 6.05
N HIS A 102 -1.39 -12.87 6.92
CA HIS A 102 -0.89 -13.94 7.79
C HIS A 102 -1.97 -14.46 8.73
N LYS A 103 -2.72 -13.57 9.38
CA LYS A 103 -3.86 -13.95 10.21
C LYS A 103 -4.93 -14.70 9.39
N ALA A 104 -5.24 -14.23 8.18
CA ALA A 104 -6.16 -14.92 7.29
C ALA A 104 -5.68 -16.33 6.93
N TYR A 105 -4.39 -16.48 6.61
CA TYR A 105 -3.79 -17.78 6.31
C TYR A 105 -3.85 -18.75 7.48
N VAL A 106 -3.54 -18.27 8.69
CA VAL A 106 -3.62 -19.07 9.93
C VAL A 106 -5.06 -19.49 10.22
N ASN A 107 -6.01 -18.57 10.12
CA ASN A 107 -7.42 -18.85 10.37
C ASN A 107 -8.01 -19.83 9.36
N ASP A 108 -7.72 -19.67 8.08
CA ASP A 108 -8.18 -20.62 7.07
C ASP A 108 -7.62 -22.03 7.32
N SER A 109 -6.36 -22.14 7.74
CA SER A 109 -5.75 -23.42 8.11
C SER A 109 -6.41 -24.05 9.35
N ARG A 110 -6.82 -23.25 10.33
CA ARG A 110 -7.56 -23.70 11.52
C ARG A 110 -8.97 -24.17 11.16
N ILE A 111 -9.67 -23.40 10.32
CA ILE A 111 -11.03 -23.74 9.86
C ILE A 111 -11.02 -25.07 9.07
N GLU A 112 -10.00 -25.28 8.22
CA GLU A 112 -9.81 -26.57 7.52
C GLU A 112 -9.64 -27.76 8.48
N GLN A 113 -9.05 -27.53 9.64
CA GLN A 113 -8.90 -28.54 10.70
C GLN A 113 -10.14 -28.67 11.61
N GLY A 114 -11.22 -27.95 11.33
CA GLY A 114 -12.41 -27.91 12.17
C GLY A 114 -12.27 -27.08 13.45
N LEU A 115 -11.21 -26.30 13.57
CA LEU A 115 -10.96 -25.41 14.70
C LEU A 115 -11.56 -24.02 14.43
N LYS A 116 -11.89 -23.31 15.52
CA LYS A 116 -12.34 -21.91 15.42
C LYS A 116 -11.17 -20.97 15.05
N PRO A 117 -11.43 -19.82 14.42
CA PRO A 117 -10.43 -18.76 14.22
C PRO A 117 -9.70 -18.40 15.51
N SER A 118 -8.48 -17.88 15.41
CA SER A 118 -7.65 -17.55 16.57
C SER A 118 -8.29 -16.49 17.47
N GLU A 119 -8.98 -15.54 16.88
CA GLU A 119 -9.67 -14.43 17.54
C GLU A 119 -10.83 -14.90 18.45
N TYR A 120 -11.32 -16.10 18.24
CA TYR A 120 -12.37 -16.69 19.10
C TYR A 120 -11.88 -17.03 20.51
N ASN A 121 -10.56 -17.10 20.71
CA ASN A 121 -9.96 -17.38 22.01
C ASN A 121 -9.54 -16.08 22.75
N ASP A 122 -9.65 -14.94 22.08
CA ASP A 122 -9.36 -13.66 22.71
C ASP A 122 -10.49 -13.35 23.74
N PRO A 123 -10.14 -12.92 24.93
CA PRO A 123 -11.13 -12.54 25.93
C PRO A 123 -12.01 -11.42 25.38
N ASP A 124 -13.30 -11.54 25.62
CA ASP A 124 -14.31 -10.57 25.18
C ASP A 124 -14.27 -9.33 26.08
N ASP A 125 -13.11 -8.69 26.14
CA ASP A 125 -12.84 -7.52 26.97
C ASP A 125 -13.58 -6.31 26.40
N LYS A 126 -14.67 -5.96 27.05
CA LYS A 126 -15.40 -4.73 26.76
C LYS A 126 -14.58 -3.54 27.24
N VAL A 127 -14.09 -2.76 26.28
CA VAL A 127 -13.46 -1.47 26.56
C VAL A 127 -14.55 -0.40 26.67
N LEU A 128 -14.61 0.31 27.79
CA LEU A 128 -15.51 1.45 27.94
C LEU A 128 -15.03 2.59 27.05
N VAL A 129 -15.96 3.17 26.27
CA VAL A 129 -15.64 4.33 25.42
C VAL A 129 -15.14 5.49 26.28
N TRP A 130 -15.79 5.72 27.41
CA TRP A 130 -15.40 6.68 28.42
C TRP A 130 -15.22 5.95 29.77
N PRO A 131 -14.10 6.12 30.49
CA PRO A 131 -12.94 6.96 30.18
C PRO A 131 -11.86 6.26 29.35
N ASP A 132 -11.85 4.93 29.24
CA ASP A 132 -10.70 4.14 28.83
C ASP A 132 -10.23 4.42 27.40
N LEU A 133 -11.13 4.31 26.43
CA LEU A 133 -10.79 4.53 25.03
C LEU A 133 -10.37 5.99 24.78
N VAL A 134 -11.10 6.94 25.37
CA VAL A 134 -10.80 8.38 25.21
C VAL A 134 -9.43 8.74 25.80
N TYR A 135 -9.03 8.15 26.92
CA TYR A 135 -7.68 8.38 27.48
C TYR A 135 -6.58 7.80 26.58
N ILE A 136 -6.78 6.61 26.01
CA ILE A 136 -5.84 6.01 25.09
C ILE A 136 -5.67 6.88 23.84
N GLU A 137 -6.78 7.34 23.26
CA GLU A 137 -6.77 8.24 22.09
C GLU A 137 -6.10 9.59 22.41
N PHE A 138 -6.36 10.16 23.59
CA PHE A 138 -5.76 11.41 24.01
C PHE A 138 -4.25 11.30 24.22
N ILE A 139 -3.78 10.22 24.83
CA ILE A 139 -2.34 9.93 24.99
C ILE A 139 -1.70 9.76 23.60
N ALA A 140 -2.33 9.02 22.70
CA ALA A 140 -1.85 8.85 21.34
C ALA A 140 -1.77 10.20 20.60
N LEU A 141 -2.78 11.05 20.73
CA LEU A 141 -2.79 12.40 20.16
C LEU A 141 -1.60 13.24 20.65
N ILE A 142 -1.35 13.25 21.97
CA ILE A 142 -0.22 14.00 22.54
C ILE A 142 1.11 13.48 21.99
N LEU A 143 1.33 12.16 22.01
CA LEU A 143 2.57 11.53 21.55
C LEU A 143 2.82 11.81 20.06
N PHE A 144 1.79 11.67 19.22
CA PHE A 144 1.91 11.98 17.80
C PHE A 144 2.12 13.47 17.53
N THR A 145 1.48 14.36 18.30
CA THR A 145 1.71 15.80 18.17
C THR A 145 3.15 16.14 18.48
N VAL A 146 3.70 15.64 19.59
CA VAL A 146 5.10 15.84 19.95
C VAL A 146 6.03 15.28 18.85
N PHE A 147 5.76 14.06 18.38
CA PHE A 147 6.53 13.47 17.29
C PHE A 147 6.52 14.35 16.03
N LEU A 148 5.35 14.82 15.59
CA LEU A 148 5.23 15.66 14.40
C LEU A 148 5.91 17.03 14.56
N VAL A 149 5.86 17.64 15.75
CA VAL A 149 6.57 18.89 16.03
C VAL A 149 8.08 18.68 15.96
N VAL A 150 8.60 17.63 16.59
CA VAL A 150 10.02 17.29 16.52
C VAL A 150 10.44 17.00 15.09
N TRP A 151 9.64 16.21 14.36
CA TRP A 151 9.87 15.90 12.95
C TRP A 151 9.95 17.16 12.09
N SER A 152 9.00 18.09 12.24
CA SER A 152 8.96 19.32 11.44
C SER A 152 10.15 20.26 11.72
N ILE A 153 10.76 20.18 12.90
CA ILE A 153 11.96 20.93 13.24
C ILE A 153 13.23 20.27 12.67
N LEU A 154 13.32 18.94 12.76
CA LEU A 154 14.51 18.20 12.35
C LEU A 154 14.59 17.96 10.84
N VAL A 155 13.44 17.81 10.17
CA VAL A 155 13.35 17.52 8.74
C VAL A 155 12.70 18.69 8.04
N ALA A 156 13.54 19.60 7.56
CA ALA A 156 13.06 20.77 6.82
C ALA A 156 12.45 20.34 5.48
N ALA A 157 11.23 20.79 5.21
CA ALA A 157 10.63 20.63 3.89
C ALA A 157 11.41 21.44 2.84
N PRO A 158 11.73 20.87 1.67
CA PRO A 158 12.39 21.62 0.60
C PRO A 158 11.46 22.72 0.10
N LEU A 159 11.98 23.93 0.00
CA LEU A 159 11.29 25.06 -0.64
C LEU A 159 11.60 25.02 -2.12
N GLU A 160 10.59 25.22 -2.95
CA GLU A 160 10.72 25.41 -4.39
C GLU A 160 11.07 26.87 -4.70
N GLU A 161 11.38 27.15 -5.96
CA GLU A 161 11.61 28.50 -6.44
C GLU A 161 10.40 29.42 -6.21
N PRO A 162 10.61 30.74 -6.09
CA PRO A 162 9.50 31.68 -5.95
C PRO A 162 8.49 31.55 -7.10
N ALA A 163 7.21 31.67 -6.78
CA ALA A 163 6.13 31.52 -7.74
C ALA A 163 6.32 32.43 -8.96
N ASN A 164 6.31 31.86 -10.15
CA ASN A 164 6.38 32.56 -11.41
C ASN A 164 5.11 32.33 -12.22
N PRO A 165 4.22 33.33 -12.40
CA PRO A 165 2.99 33.16 -13.14
C PRO A 165 3.17 32.86 -14.63
N ALA A 166 4.36 33.09 -15.18
CA ALA A 166 4.67 32.82 -16.58
C ALA A 166 5.29 31.47 -16.87
N ALA A 167 5.69 30.70 -15.81
CA ALA A 167 6.34 29.41 -15.97
C ALA A 167 5.87 28.41 -14.92
N THR A 168 5.42 27.25 -15.37
CA THR A 168 5.12 26.14 -14.49
C THR A 168 6.41 25.40 -14.11
N PRO A 169 6.63 25.05 -12.83
CA PRO A 169 7.77 24.23 -12.44
C PRO A 169 7.82 22.90 -13.20
N ASN A 170 9.01 22.48 -13.59
CA ASN A 170 9.21 21.19 -14.23
C ASN A 170 10.34 20.42 -13.52
N PRO A 171 10.03 19.33 -12.80
CA PRO A 171 8.74 18.62 -12.77
C PRO A 171 7.69 19.29 -11.89
N SER A 172 6.43 19.27 -12.33
CA SER A 172 5.27 19.64 -11.52
C SER A 172 4.62 18.36 -10.97
N LYS A 173 5.09 17.90 -9.81
CA LYS A 173 4.54 16.72 -9.13
C LYS A 173 3.57 17.13 -8.03
N ALA A 174 2.45 16.43 -7.97
CA ALA A 174 1.53 16.53 -6.84
C ALA A 174 2.23 16.15 -5.53
N PRO A 175 1.75 16.59 -4.35
CA PRO A 175 2.18 16.05 -3.07
C PRO A 175 2.09 14.51 -3.06
N TRP A 176 2.98 13.86 -2.33
CA TRP A 176 3.15 12.40 -2.39
C TRP A 176 1.82 11.62 -2.21
N TYR A 177 0.91 12.10 -1.37
CA TYR A 177 -0.38 11.45 -1.12
C TYR A 177 -1.38 11.56 -2.29
N PHE A 178 -1.15 12.45 -3.25
CA PHE A 178 -1.93 12.56 -4.49
C PHE A 178 -1.22 11.98 -5.71
N LEU A 179 0.03 11.54 -5.58
CA LEU A 179 0.77 11.00 -6.72
C LEU A 179 0.10 9.78 -7.36
N GLY A 180 -0.58 8.95 -6.59
CA GLY A 180 -1.34 7.83 -7.13
C GLY A 180 -2.44 8.28 -8.09
N LEU A 181 -3.17 9.35 -7.75
CA LEU A 181 -4.17 9.96 -8.65
C LEU A 181 -3.52 10.60 -9.88
N GLN A 182 -2.40 11.29 -9.70
CA GLN A 182 -1.66 11.88 -10.82
C GLN A 182 -1.16 10.80 -11.79
N GLU A 183 -0.67 9.68 -11.28
CA GLU A 183 -0.26 8.54 -12.12
C GLU A 183 -1.45 7.87 -12.83
N MET A 184 -2.63 7.81 -12.22
CA MET A 184 -3.82 7.29 -12.90
C MET A 184 -4.20 8.10 -14.15
N LEU A 185 -3.87 9.40 -14.19
CA LEU A 185 -4.09 10.25 -15.38
C LEU A 185 -3.22 9.85 -16.59
N VAL A 186 -2.20 9.02 -16.38
CA VAL A 186 -1.39 8.46 -17.48
C VAL A 186 -2.12 7.31 -18.18
N TYR A 187 -2.96 6.57 -17.44
CA TYR A 187 -3.62 5.36 -17.93
C TYR A 187 -5.08 5.59 -18.34
N TYR A 188 -5.74 6.55 -17.70
CA TYR A 188 -7.15 6.85 -17.89
C TYR A 188 -7.37 8.29 -18.34
N ASP A 189 -8.47 8.50 -19.04
CA ASP A 189 -8.95 9.84 -19.32
C ASP A 189 -9.10 10.67 -18.02
N PRO A 190 -8.75 11.97 -18.03
CA PRO A 190 -8.84 12.84 -16.85
C PRO A 190 -10.19 12.83 -16.14
N TRP A 191 -11.28 12.71 -16.87
CA TRP A 191 -12.62 12.58 -16.32
C TRP A 191 -12.78 11.30 -15.48
N ILE A 192 -12.27 10.18 -15.99
CA ILE A 192 -12.33 8.90 -15.27
C ILE A 192 -11.42 8.93 -14.05
N ALA A 193 -10.15 9.29 -14.23
CA ALA A 193 -9.16 9.26 -13.14
C ALA A 193 -9.40 10.33 -12.08
N GLY A 194 -9.80 11.55 -12.48
CA GLY A 194 -9.91 12.68 -11.57
C GLY A 194 -11.27 12.83 -10.91
N ILE A 195 -12.34 12.28 -11.49
CA ILE A 195 -13.71 12.43 -10.95
C ILE A 195 -14.36 11.10 -10.65
N VAL A 196 -14.50 10.21 -11.64
CA VAL A 196 -15.29 8.98 -11.48
C VAL A 196 -14.67 8.05 -10.43
N LEU A 197 -13.37 7.76 -10.52
CA LEU A 197 -12.71 6.84 -9.58
C LEU A 197 -12.67 7.38 -8.15
N PRO A 198 -12.31 8.66 -7.88
CA PRO A 198 -12.40 9.21 -6.53
C PRO A 198 -13.81 9.20 -5.93
N ILE A 199 -14.83 9.59 -6.71
CA ILE A 199 -16.23 9.52 -6.25
C ILE A 199 -16.63 8.08 -5.96
N PHE A 200 -16.22 7.13 -6.81
CA PHE A 200 -16.50 5.71 -6.60
C PHE A 200 -15.86 5.19 -5.29
N CYS A 201 -14.66 5.64 -4.96
CA CYS A 201 -14.02 5.32 -3.68
C CYS A 201 -14.81 5.88 -2.50
N VAL A 202 -15.21 7.14 -2.54
CA VAL A 202 -15.97 7.79 -1.46
C VAL A 202 -17.32 7.09 -1.26
N VAL A 203 -18.07 6.91 -2.33
CA VAL A 203 -19.39 6.23 -2.27
C VAL A 203 -19.23 4.78 -1.82
N GLY A 204 -18.20 4.07 -2.31
CA GLY A 204 -17.90 2.71 -1.88
C GLY A 204 -17.62 2.60 -0.38
N LEU A 205 -16.80 3.51 0.17
CA LEU A 205 -16.54 3.56 1.61
C LEU A 205 -17.81 3.85 2.42
N MET A 206 -18.68 4.73 1.94
CA MET A 206 -19.98 5.02 2.57
C MET A 206 -20.92 3.80 2.50
N ALA A 207 -20.82 2.99 1.48
CA ALA A 207 -21.68 1.82 1.27
C ALA A 207 -21.25 0.59 2.11
N ILE A 208 -20.00 0.50 2.56
CA ILE A 208 -19.47 -0.67 3.29
C ILE A 208 -20.39 -1.11 4.44
N PRO A 209 -20.84 -0.23 5.37
CA PRO A 209 -21.67 -0.64 6.49
C PRO A 209 -23.02 -1.29 6.09
N TYR A 210 -23.50 -0.97 4.89
CA TYR A 210 -24.77 -1.49 4.36
C TYR A 210 -24.62 -2.72 3.49
N MET A 211 -23.45 -2.90 2.87
CA MET A 211 -23.17 -3.97 1.93
C MET A 211 -22.38 -5.13 2.52
N ASP A 212 -21.64 -4.89 3.61
CA ASP A 212 -20.83 -5.93 4.24
C ASP A 212 -21.73 -6.95 4.94
N ILE A 213 -21.72 -8.17 4.41
CA ILE A 213 -22.48 -9.30 4.94
C ILE A 213 -21.84 -9.98 6.14
N ASN A 214 -20.74 -9.43 6.68
CA ASN A 214 -20.08 -9.99 7.85
C ASN A 214 -20.97 -9.88 9.09
N LYS A 215 -21.60 -10.99 9.46
CA LYS A 215 -22.48 -11.10 10.64
C LYS A 215 -21.73 -11.33 11.95
N LYS A 216 -20.45 -11.67 11.88
CA LYS A 216 -19.68 -12.09 13.05
C LYS A 216 -19.14 -10.90 13.85
N GLY A 217 -18.90 -9.77 13.20
CA GLY A 217 -18.48 -8.52 13.87
C GLY A 217 -17.10 -8.51 14.51
N ASP A 218 -16.37 -9.61 14.48
CA ASP A 218 -15.21 -9.88 15.34
C ASP A 218 -13.89 -9.43 14.71
N GLY A 219 -13.92 -8.81 13.53
CA GLY A 219 -12.70 -8.36 12.87
C GLY A 219 -11.71 -9.48 12.50
N TYR A 220 -12.16 -10.73 12.40
CA TYR A 220 -11.29 -11.84 12.03
C TYR A 220 -11.00 -11.83 10.53
N TYR A 221 -9.81 -12.29 10.18
CA TYR A 221 -9.34 -12.34 8.82
C TYR A 221 -9.49 -13.76 8.25
N SER A 222 -9.97 -13.89 7.01
CA SER A 222 -10.06 -15.15 6.27
C SER A 222 -10.03 -14.88 4.77
N PHE A 223 -9.21 -15.61 4.03
CA PHE A 223 -9.22 -15.51 2.56
C PHE A 223 -10.51 -16.08 1.98
N LYS A 224 -11.00 -17.19 2.53
CA LYS A 224 -12.18 -17.88 1.98
C LYS A 224 -13.46 -17.09 2.16
N GLU A 225 -13.68 -16.55 3.34
CA GLU A 225 -14.91 -15.86 3.68
C GLU A 225 -14.91 -14.39 3.27
N ARG A 226 -13.71 -13.75 3.16
CA ARG A 226 -13.53 -12.30 2.92
C ARG A 226 -12.87 -11.97 1.58
N ARG A 227 -12.95 -12.84 0.58
CA ARG A 227 -12.28 -12.71 -0.74
C ARG A 227 -12.57 -11.37 -1.43
N ILE A 228 -13.82 -10.95 -1.46
CA ILE A 228 -14.21 -9.69 -2.13
C ILE A 228 -13.58 -8.50 -1.41
N ALA A 229 -13.63 -8.46 -0.09
CA ALA A 229 -13.03 -7.38 0.70
C ALA A 229 -11.50 -7.32 0.48
N ILE A 230 -10.83 -8.49 0.49
CA ILE A 230 -9.40 -8.60 0.21
C ILE A 230 -9.07 -8.12 -1.21
N PHE A 231 -9.86 -8.54 -2.21
CA PHE A 231 -9.64 -8.11 -3.59
C PHE A 231 -9.78 -6.59 -3.75
N ILE A 232 -10.84 -6.00 -3.18
CA ILE A 232 -11.05 -4.54 -3.23
C ILE A 232 -9.89 -3.80 -2.54
N PHE A 233 -9.44 -4.28 -1.39
CA PHE A 233 -8.30 -3.69 -0.69
C PHE A 233 -7.01 -3.80 -1.50
N MET A 234 -6.66 -4.99 -1.97
CA MET A 234 -5.42 -5.23 -2.69
C MET A 234 -5.40 -4.47 -4.02
N TYR A 235 -6.48 -4.49 -4.79
CA TYR A 235 -6.54 -3.76 -6.04
C TYR A 235 -6.68 -2.25 -5.84
N GLY A 236 -7.65 -1.81 -5.04
CA GLY A 236 -7.93 -0.39 -4.84
C GLY A 236 -6.85 0.34 -4.05
N TRP A 237 -6.42 -0.22 -2.91
CA TRP A 237 -5.46 0.42 -2.04
C TRP A 237 -4.01 0.15 -2.43
N ILE A 238 -3.64 -1.11 -2.60
CA ILE A 238 -2.24 -1.47 -2.87
C ILE A 238 -1.85 -1.12 -4.30
N VAL A 239 -2.66 -1.51 -5.30
CA VAL A 239 -2.33 -1.30 -6.72
C VAL A 239 -2.62 0.13 -7.17
N LEU A 240 -3.87 0.57 -7.02
CA LEU A 240 -4.30 1.86 -7.59
C LEU A 240 -3.88 3.08 -6.76
N TRP A 241 -3.41 2.91 -5.56
CA TRP A 241 -2.95 4.03 -4.76
C TRP A 241 -1.48 3.89 -4.37
N LEU A 242 -1.13 2.92 -3.53
CA LEU A 242 0.23 2.81 -3.00
C LEU A 242 1.27 2.55 -4.09
N PHE A 243 1.04 1.55 -4.93
CA PHE A 243 2.00 1.23 -5.99
C PHE A 243 2.16 2.38 -6.98
N LEU A 244 1.07 3.06 -7.34
CA LEU A 244 1.14 4.24 -8.21
C LEU A 244 1.85 5.42 -7.55
N ILE A 245 1.76 5.60 -6.22
CA ILE A 245 2.59 6.59 -5.51
C ILE A 245 4.07 6.24 -5.65
N VAL A 246 4.45 5.00 -5.42
CA VAL A 246 5.84 4.54 -5.56
C VAL A 246 6.31 4.73 -7.00
N LEU A 247 5.50 4.36 -7.97
CA LEU A 247 5.80 4.53 -9.39
C LEU A 247 6.00 6.01 -9.74
N GLY A 248 5.08 6.89 -9.36
CA GLY A 248 5.14 8.32 -9.63
C GLY A 248 6.29 9.03 -8.91
N THR A 249 6.69 8.55 -7.72
CA THR A 249 7.79 9.13 -6.96
C THR A 249 9.14 8.72 -7.50
N PHE A 250 9.37 7.41 -7.67
CA PHE A 250 10.69 6.84 -7.90
C PHE A 250 10.94 6.44 -9.34
N PHE A 251 9.91 6.15 -10.14
CA PHE A 251 10.07 5.52 -11.44
C PHE A 251 9.57 6.34 -12.61
N ARG A 252 8.97 7.50 -12.40
CA ARG A 252 8.43 8.33 -13.48
C ARG A 252 8.60 9.81 -13.24
N GLY A 253 8.72 10.53 -14.34
CA GLY A 253 8.78 11.98 -14.39
C GLY A 253 10.08 12.51 -14.98
N PRO A 254 10.21 13.84 -15.15
CA PRO A 254 11.35 14.47 -15.81
C PRO A 254 12.71 14.25 -15.14
N ASN A 255 12.70 13.93 -13.84
CA ASN A 255 13.91 13.61 -13.06
C ASN A 255 14.14 12.11 -12.92
N TRP A 256 13.34 11.32 -13.59
CA TRP A 256 13.52 9.90 -13.66
C TRP A 256 14.78 9.55 -14.44
N ASN A 257 15.69 8.89 -13.78
CA ASN A 257 16.91 8.29 -14.33
C ASN A 257 17.36 7.23 -13.34
N PHE A 258 16.72 6.08 -13.45
CA PHE A 258 17.18 4.94 -12.66
C PHE A 258 18.45 4.33 -13.23
#